data_c3f11b79eeae7c138a6edc26d689d144
#
_entry.id   c3f11b79eeae7c138a6edc26d689d144
#
_cell.length_a   1.000
_cell.length_b   1.000
_cell.length_c   1.000
_cell.angle_alpha   90.00
_cell.angle_beta   90.00
_cell.angle_gamma   90.00
#
_symmetry.space_group_name_H-M   'P 1'
#
loop_
_entity.id
_entity.type
_entity.pdbx_description
1 polymer ?
#
loop_
_entity_poly.entity_id
_entity_poly.type
_entity_poly.pdbx_seq_one_letter_code
_entity_poly.pdbx_strand_id
1 'polypeptide(L)'
;MTAPARARGRPRTKPAELRREELLDAAQQLFLEKGIGGTSIDDIVSAADVAKGTFYLYFASKEAILTALQERFVNDFCARLDAAMEKCGANQWRARLQVWVKTIVEGYLDQVALHDVIFHEIEHYDRKAMSDNPAIDQLTKMLSEGAKHGAWSAEQPRSTAIMLFHAFHGGVDAAIADNPKVNRARLIRMLTTFVERSLAVR
;
A
#
# COMPACT_ATOMS: atom_id res chain seq x y z
N MET A 1 -47.42 36.80 25.41
CA MET A 1 -47.21 35.70 24.47
C MET A 1 -45.75 35.66 24.15
N THR A 2 -45.00 34.76 24.84
CA THR A 2 -43.52 34.62 24.72
C THR A 2 -43.26 33.46 23.78
N ALA A 3 -42.56 33.71 22.67
CA ALA A 3 -42.17 32.67 21.71
C ALA A 3 -41.12 31.73 22.29
N PRO A 4 -41.18 30.39 22.03
CA PRO A 4 -40.18 29.46 22.53
C PRO A 4 -38.88 29.61 21.78
N ALA A 5 -37.75 29.67 22.51
CA ALA A 5 -36.40 29.66 22.00
C ALA A 5 -36.13 28.36 21.25
N ARG A 6 -35.72 28.45 19.95
CA ARG A 6 -35.24 27.33 19.16
C ARG A 6 -33.93 26.78 19.80
N ALA A 7 -34.00 25.57 20.31
CA ALA A 7 -32.83 24.81 20.70
C ALA A 7 -31.91 24.67 19.51
N ARG A 8 -30.72 25.29 19.56
CA ARG A 8 -29.61 25.03 18.61
C ARG A 8 -29.16 23.60 18.82
N GLY A 9 -29.52 22.71 17.91
CA GLY A 9 -29.03 21.34 17.90
C GLY A 9 -27.51 21.35 17.92
N ARG A 10 -26.92 20.67 18.90
CA ARG A 10 -25.49 20.41 18.97
C ARG A 10 -25.06 19.78 17.63
N PRO A 11 -24.02 20.28 16.92
CA PRO A 11 -23.56 19.63 15.70
C PRO A 11 -23.24 18.18 16.03
N ARG A 12 -23.80 17.23 15.28
CA ARG A 12 -23.50 15.79 15.44
C ARG A 12 -22.02 15.63 15.16
N THR A 13 -21.25 15.30 16.19
CA THR A 13 -19.84 14.97 16.07
C THR A 13 -19.73 13.79 15.09
N LYS A 14 -18.95 13.93 14.02
CA LYS A 14 -18.69 12.82 13.07
C LYS A 14 -18.10 11.63 13.83
N PRO A 15 -18.35 10.38 13.39
CA PRO A 15 -17.71 9.20 13.95
C PRO A 15 -16.18 9.33 13.99
N ALA A 16 -15.54 8.74 14.99
CA ALA A 16 -14.09 8.85 15.18
C ALA A 16 -13.30 8.34 13.96
N GLU A 17 -13.72 7.21 13.39
CA GLU A 17 -13.11 6.64 12.21
C GLU A 17 -13.15 7.58 11.00
N LEU A 18 -14.31 8.22 10.78
CA LEU A 18 -14.46 9.18 9.67
C LEU A 18 -13.52 10.39 9.85
N ARG A 19 -13.36 10.85 11.09
CA ARG A 19 -12.48 11.98 11.39
C ARG A 19 -11.00 11.61 11.21
N ARG A 20 -10.65 10.38 11.57
CA ARG A 20 -9.30 9.83 11.34
C ARG A 20 -8.98 9.76 9.85
N GLU A 21 -9.91 9.28 9.03
CA GLU A 21 -9.74 9.20 7.58
C GLU A 21 -9.64 10.60 6.93
N GLU A 22 -10.45 11.58 7.36
CA GLU A 22 -10.34 12.98 6.88
C GLU A 22 -8.94 13.56 7.13
N LEU A 23 -8.34 13.28 8.29
CA LEU A 23 -6.96 13.69 8.58
C LEU A 23 -5.94 12.97 7.70
N LEU A 24 -6.11 11.67 7.47
CA LEU A 24 -5.24 10.89 6.57
C LEU A 24 -5.33 11.38 5.13
N ASP A 25 -6.54 11.68 4.63
CA ASP A 25 -6.74 12.20 3.28
C ASP A 25 -6.10 13.58 3.10
N ALA A 26 -6.28 14.48 4.08
CA ALA A 26 -5.64 15.79 4.07
C ALA A 26 -4.10 15.68 4.10
N ALA A 27 -3.55 14.80 4.95
CA ALA A 27 -2.12 14.57 5.01
C ALA A 27 -1.57 14.01 3.70
N GLN A 28 -2.24 13.01 3.13
CA GLN A 28 -1.85 12.41 1.85
C GLN A 28 -1.79 13.46 0.73
N GLN A 29 -2.81 14.28 0.62
CA GLN A 29 -2.85 15.34 -0.40
C GLN A 29 -1.68 16.32 -0.21
N LEU A 30 -1.47 16.81 1.02
CA LEU A 30 -0.40 17.75 1.31
C LEU A 30 0.99 17.17 1.12
N PHE A 31 1.19 15.89 1.47
CA PHE A 31 2.47 15.21 1.23
C PHE A 31 2.76 15.06 -0.26
N LEU A 32 1.75 14.78 -1.08
CA LEU A 32 1.90 14.75 -2.54
C LEU A 32 2.20 16.13 -3.14
N GLU A 33 1.65 17.19 -2.57
CA GLU A 33 1.81 18.57 -3.08
C GLU A 33 3.13 19.23 -2.65
N LYS A 34 3.54 19.01 -1.40
CA LYS A 34 4.63 19.78 -0.75
C LYS A 34 5.76 18.92 -0.19
N GLY A 35 5.64 17.57 -0.28
CA GLY A 35 6.51 16.63 0.41
C GLY A 35 6.23 16.56 1.93
N ILE A 36 6.79 15.55 2.59
CA ILE A 36 6.65 15.38 4.05
C ILE A 36 7.31 16.52 4.81
N GLY A 37 8.52 16.92 4.37
CA GLY A 37 9.28 18.00 5.00
C GLY A 37 8.57 19.37 4.91
N GLY A 38 7.90 19.64 3.79
CA GLY A 38 7.18 20.89 3.53
C GLY A 38 5.79 20.98 4.17
N THR A 39 5.32 19.91 4.83
CA THR A 39 3.98 19.85 5.43
C THR A 39 4.05 19.92 6.94
N SER A 40 3.31 20.84 7.56
CA SER A 40 3.16 20.97 9.01
C SER A 40 1.85 20.34 9.51
N ILE A 41 1.77 20.05 10.81
CA ILE A 41 0.50 19.63 11.44
C ILE A 41 -0.58 20.72 11.30
N ASP A 42 -0.20 22.00 11.35
CA ASP A 42 -1.14 23.11 11.17
C ASP A 42 -1.73 23.13 9.75
N ASP A 43 -0.94 22.80 8.72
CA ASP A 43 -1.47 22.60 7.36
C ASP A 43 -2.50 21.48 7.31
N ILE A 44 -2.20 20.32 7.91
CA ILE A 44 -3.08 19.13 7.90
C ILE A 44 -4.41 19.43 8.58
N VAL A 45 -4.40 20.03 9.76
CA VAL A 45 -5.64 20.33 10.49
C VAL A 45 -6.47 21.42 9.79
N SER A 46 -5.80 22.38 9.15
CA SER A 46 -6.46 23.39 8.33
C SER A 46 -7.15 22.76 7.12
N ALA A 47 -6.47 21.86 6.41
CA ALA A 47 -7.03 21.17 5.25
C ALA A 47 -8.19 20.22 5.62
N ALA A 48 -8.11 19.57 6.79
CA ALA A 48 -9.16 18.69 7.30
C ALA A 48 -10.32 19.44 8.00
N ASP A 49 -10.25 20.75 8.10
CA ASP A 49 -11.22 21.60 8.83
C ASP A 49 -11.46 21.12 10.27
N VAL A 50 -10.38 20.91 11.03
CA VAL A 50 -10.42 20.48 12.43
C VAL A 50 -9.53 21.32 13.33
N ALA A 51 -9.82 21.34 14.62
CA ALA A 51 -8.95 21.95 15.62
C ALA A 51 -7.66 21.13 15.80
N LYS A 52 -6.52 21.77 16.09
CA LYS A 52 -5.24 21.11 16.34
C LYS A 52 -5.31 20.04 17.44
N GLY A 53 -6.10 20.29 18.50
CA GLY A 53 -6.37 19.28 19.54
C GLY A 53 -7.03 18.01 19.01
N THR A 54 -7.82 18.11 17.95
CA THR A 54 -8.44 16.94 17.31
C THR A 54 -7.39 16.05 16.64
N PHE A 55 -6.37 16.62 16.02
CA PHE A 55 -5.26 15.83 15.45
C PHE A 55 -4.60 14.95 16.51
N TYR A 56 -4.27 15.53 17.66
CA TYR A 56 -3.60 14.81 18.75
C TYR A 56 -4.45 13.76 19.47
N LEU A 57 -5.76 13.71 19.20
CA LEU A 57 -6.60 12.58 19.63
C LEU A 57 -6.38 11.33 18.80
N TYR A 58 -5.88 11.45 17.55
CA TYR A 58 -5.70 10.35 16.62
C TYR A 58 -4.23 10.03 16.33
N PHE A 59 -3.38 11.04 16.29
CA PHE A 59 -1.98 10.91 15.89
C PHE A 59 -1.07 11.70 16.85
N ALA A 60 -0.09 11.02 17.42
CA ALA A 60 0.84 11.65 18.36
C ALA A 60 1.79 12.66 17.68
N SER A 61 2.07 12.47 16.38
CA SER A 61 3.01 13.29 15.62
C SER A 61 2.75 13.19 14.10
N LYS A 62 3.51 13.94 13.32
CA LYS A 62 3.52 13.85 11.85
C LYS A 62 4.04 12.48 11.36
N GLU A 63 4.99 11.92 12.07
CA GLU A 63 5.50 10.57 11.79
C GLU A 63 4.43 9.49 12.04
N ALA A 64 3.59 9.67 13.07
CA ALA A 64 2.50 8.74 13.37
C ALA A 64 1.42 8.74 12.27
N ILE A 65 1.06 9.89 11.71
CA ILE A 65 0.12 9.93 10.58
C ILE A 65 0.76 9.39 9.31
N LEU A 66 2.05 9.59 9.09
CA LEU A 66 2.80 8.99 7.98
C LEU A 66 2.82 7.47 8.08
N THR A 67 3.12 6.90 9.25
CA THR A 67 3.03 5.45 9.48
C THR A 67 1.64 4.91 9.17
N ALA A 68 0.60 5.62 9.62
CA ALA A 68 -0.78 5.22 9.33
C ALA A 68 -1.13 5.30 7.83
N LEU A 69 -0.54 6.23 7.07
CA LEU A 69 -0.67 6.28 5.61
C LEU A 69 0.04 5.11 4.93
N GLN A 70 1.23 4.71 5.40
CA GLN A 70 1.94 3.53 4.94
C GLN A 70 1.13 2.25 5.18
N GLU A 71 0.58 2.10 6.39
CA GLU A 71 -0.28 0.97 6.74
C GLU A 71 -1.53 0.92 5.84
N ARG A 72 -2.21 2.07 5.64
CA ARG A 72 -3.37 2.18 4.74
C ARG A 72 -3.01 1.77 3.32
N PHE A 73 -1.91 2.29 2.78
CA PHE A 73 -1.42 1.97 1.45
C PHE A 73 -1.19 0.47 1.27
N VAL A 74 -0.48 -0.17 2.22
CA VAL A 74 -0.19 -1.60 2.16
C VAL A 74 -1.46 -2.44 2.30
N ASN A 75 -2.36 -2.08 3.22
CA ASN A 75 -3.62 -2.80 3.41
C ASN A 75 -4.52 -2.73 2.16
N ASP A 76 -4.68 -1.55 1.56
CA ASP A 76 -5.44 -1.36 0.33
C ASP A 76 -4.82 -2.14 -0.84
N PHE A 77 -3.50 -2.20 -0.88
CA PHE A 77 -2.75 -2.95 -1.87
C PHE A 77 -2.99 -4.46 -1.71
N CYS A 78 -2.86 -4.99 -0.49
CA CYS A 78 -3.14 -6.40 -0.19
C CYS A 78 -4.60 -6.78 -0.49
N ALA A 79 -5.57 -5.91 -0.14
CA ALA A 79 -6.97 -6.15 -0.45
C ALA A 79 -7.23 -6.24 -1.97
N ARG A 80 -6.55 -5.41 -2.78
CA ARG A 80 -6.62 -5.50 -4.25
C ARG A 80 -6.03 -6.80 -4.78
N LEU A 81 -4.90 -7.25 -4.22
CA LEU A 81 -4.29 -8.53 -4.58
C LEU A 81 -5.24 -9.70 -4.28
N ASP A 82 -5.82 -9.74 -3.08
CA ASP A 82 -6.77 -10.78 -2.68
C ASP A 82 -7.99 -10.80 -3.61
N ALA A 83 -8.62 -9.66 -3.84
CA ALA A 83 -9.77 -9.53 -4.73
C ALA A 83 -9.47 -9.94 -6.19
N ALA A 84 -8.23 -9.72 -6.66
CA ALA A 84 -7.80 -10.15 -7.99
C ALA A 84 -7.59 -11.67 -8.04
N MET A 85 -7.00 -12.26 -6.99
CA MET A 85 -6.73 -13.70 -6.91
C MET A 85 -8.00 -14.54 -6.66
N GLU A 86 -9.00 -14.01 -5.95
CA GLU A 86 -10.30 -14.67 -5.74
C GLU A 86 -11.04 -14.98 -7.04
N LYS A 87 -10.78 -14.21 -8.11
CA LYS A 87 -11.36 -14.45 -9.44
C LYS A 87 -10.75 -15.66 -10.15
N CYS A 88 -9.64 -16.18 -9.65
CA CYS A 88 -9.01 -17.39 -10.15
C CYS A 88 -9.60 -18.64 -9.48
N GLY A 89 -9.76 -19.73 -10.21
CA GLY A 89 -10.19 -21.01 -9.65
C GLY A 89 -9.24 -21.51 -8.55
N ALA A 90 -9.76 -22.31 -7.62
CA ALA A 90 -9.03 -22.76 -6.42
C ALA A 90 -7.68 -23.43 -6.72
N ASN A 91 -7.59 -24.20 -7.82
CA ASN A 91 -6.38 -24.95 -8.21
C ASN A 91 -5.62 -24.29 -9.38
N GLN A 92 -5.96 -23.07 -9.78
CA GLN A 92 -5.30 -22.37 -10.87
C GLN A 92 -4.08 -21.59 -10.36
N TRP A 93 -3.13 -22.28 -9.76
CA TRP A 93 -1.97 -21.69 -9.09
C TRP A 93 -1.12 -20.81 -10.02
N ARG A 94 -0.86 -21.26 -11.25
CA ARG A 94 -0.13 -20.46 -12.23
C ARG A 94 -0.87 -19.17 -12.59
N ALA A 95 -2.18 -19.26 -12.80
CA ALA A 95 -3.00 -18.08 -13.09
C ALA A 95 -3.00 -17.09 -11.92
N ARG A 96 -3.11 -17.59 -10.67
CA ARG A 96 -3.00 -16.76 -9.46
C ARG A 96 -1.66 -16.03 -9.39
N LEU A 97 -0.55 -16.72 -9.67
CA LEU A 97 0.78 -16.13 -9.69
C LEU A 97 0.88 -15.02 -10.75
N GLN A 98 0.38 -15.27 -11.96
CA GLN A 98 0.38 -14.28 -13.05
C GLN A 98 -0.50 -13.07 -12.72
N VAL A 99 -1.66 -13.28 -12.13
CA VAL A 99 -2.56 -12.21 -11.66
C VAL A 99 -1.89 -11.41 -10.54
N TRP A 100 -1.21 -12.07 -9.61
CA TRP A 100 -0.46 -11.43 -8.55
C TRP A 100 0.63 -10.51 -9.10
N VAL A 101 1.48 -11.02 -10.04
CA VAL A 101 2.52 -10.21 -10.71
C VAL A 101 1.91 -9.00 -11.43
N LYS A 102 0.84 -9.22 -12.18
CA LYS A 102 0.16 -8.14 -12.91
C LYS A 102 -0.35 -7.07 -11.96
N THR A 103 -1.05 -7.48 -10.90
CA THR A 103 -1.68 -6.56 -9.94
C THR A 103 -0.63 -5.74 -9.18
N ILE A 104 0.52 -6.34 -8.82
CA ILE A 104 1.64 -5.62 -8.21
C ILE A 104 2.17 -4.54 -9.16
N VAL A 105 2.50 -4.91 -10.39
CA VAL A 105 3.10 -3.96 -11.34
C VAL A 105 2.13 -2.82 -11.66
N GLU A 106 0.87 -3.14 -11.94
CA GLU A 106 -0.15 -2.13 -12.22
C GLU A 106 -0.39 -1.23 -11.00
N GLY A 107 -0.55 -1.81 -9.82
CA GLY A 107 -0.81 -1.07 -8.59
C GLY A 107 0.34 -0.14 -8.19
N TYR A 108 1.59 -0.57 -8.37
CA TYR A 108 2.77 0.27 -8.13
C TYR A 108 2.80 1.44 -9.12
N LEU A 109 2.69 1.16 -10.42
CA LEU A 109 2.75 2.18 -11.48
C LEU A 109 1.58 3.17 -11.43
N ASP A 110 0.43 2.76 -10.91
CA ASP A 110 -0.74 3.64 -10.75
C ASP A 110 -0.59 4.59 -9.55
N GLN A 111 0.25 4.24 -8.57
CA GLN A 111 0.41 4.97 -7.32
C GLN A 111 1.87 5.35 -7.01
N VAL A 112 2.74 5.38 -8.03
CA VAL A 112 4.17 5.62 -7.85
C VAL A 112 4.44 6.93 -7.08
N ALA A 113 3.75 8.00 -7.38
CA ALA A 113 3.94 9.28 -6.69
C ALA A 113 3.63 9.20 -5.18
N LEU A 114 2.56 8.50 -4.81
CA LEU A 114 2.24 8.30 -3.40
C LEU A 114 3.25 7.35 -2.74
N HIS A 115 3.59 6.25 -3.41
CA HIS A 115 4.59 5.30 -2.92
C HIS A 115 5.93 5.99 -2.62
N ASP A 116 6.42 6.80 -3.56
CA ASP A 116 7.70 7.50 -3.41
C ASP A 116 7.68 8.45 -2.21
N VAL A 117 6.63 9.26 -2.08
CA VAL A 117 6.51 10.20 -0.97
C VAL A 117 6.47 9.48 0.38
N ILE A 118 5.68 8.41 0.53
CA ILE A 118 5.49 7.78 1.85
C ILE A 118 6.58 6.77 2.22
N PHE A 119 7.38 6.26 1.25
CA PHE A 119 8.41 5.27 1.52
C PHE A 119 9.83 5.71 1.19
N HIS A 120 10.07 6.55 0.19
CA HIS A 120 11.41 6.93 -0.24
C HIS A 120 11.92 8.24 0.37
N GLU A 121 11.06 9.12 0.88
CA GLU A 121 11.49 10.34 1.57
C GLU A 121 11.98 10.10 3.01
N ILE A 122 12.01 8.85 3.49
CA ILE A 122 12.40 8.50 4.86
C ILE A 122 13.85 8.06 4.90
N GLU A 123 14.69 8.80 5.63
CA GLU A 123 16.14 8.54 5.77
C GLU A 123 16.50 7.26 6.57
N HIS A 124 15.54 6.59 7.20
CA HIS A 124 15.83 5.48 8.10
C HIS A 124 15.59 4.12 7.45
N TYR A 125 16.71 3.43 7.15
CA TYR A 125 16.71 2.04 6.69
C TYR A 125 16.45 1.09 7.87
N ASP A 126 15.24 0.55 8.00
CA ASP A 126 14.91 -0.50 8.97
C ASP A 126 14.86 -1.88 8.28
N ARG A 127 15.87 -2.71 8.57
CA ARG A 127 15.95 -4.10 8.04
C ARG A 127 14.74 -4.95 8.44
N LYS A 128 14.17 -4.70 9.62
CA LYS A 128 13.01 -5.45 10.09
C LYS A 128 11.76 -5.05 9.32
N ALA A 129 11.52 -3.76 9.11
CA ALA A 129 10.39 -3.27 8.33
C ALA A 129 10.40 -3.78 6.87
N MET A 130 11.58 -4.03 6.30
CA MET A 130 11.71 -4.62 4.96
C MET A 130 11.25 -6.08 4.87
N SER A 131 11.21 -6.81 5.99
CA SER A 131 10.76 -8.20 6.04
C SER A 131 9.37 -8.37 6.66
N ASP A 132 8.94 -7.41 7.49
CA ASP A 132 7.63 -7.41 8.15
C ASP A 132 6.62 -6.59 7.31
N ASN A 133 6.20 -7.16 6.19
CA ASN A 133 5.28 -6.53 5.26
C ASN A 133 4.12 -7.48 4.93
N PRO A 134 2.85 -7.07 5.13
CA PRO A 134 1.68 -7.90 4.83
C PRO A 134 1.65 -8.47 3.40
N ALA A 135 2.19 -7.73 2.40
CA ALA A 135 2.29 -8.24 1.03
C ALA A 135 3.29 -9.40 0.92
N ILE A 136 4.38 -9.40 1.71
CA ILE A 136 5.31 -10.54 1.80
C ILE A 136 4.64 -11.73 2.47
N ASP A 137 3.85 -11.50 3.52
CA ASP A 137 3.10 -12.57 4.20
C ASP A 137 2.09 -13.22 3.28
N GLN A 138 1.35 -12.42 2.51
CA GLN A 138 0.40 -12.90 1.50
C GLN A 138 1.10 -13.72 0.41
N LEU A 139 2.23 -13.23 -0.12
CA LEU A 139 3.03 -13.97 -1.10
C LEU A 139 3.58 -15.26 -0.50
N THR A 140 4.08 -15.23 0.74
CA THR A 140 4.56 -16.41 1.46
C THR A 140 3.49 -17.49 1.55
N LYS A 141 2.27 -17.10 1.91
CA LYS A 141 1.12 -18.02 1.97
C LYS A 141 0.82 -18.62 0.61
N MET A 142 0.76 -17.81 -0.44
CA MET A 142 0.51 -18.28 -1.81
C MET A 142 1.61 -19.26 -2.27
N LEU A 143 2.88 -18.94 -2.02
CA LEU A 143 4.01 -19.80 -2.40
C LEU A 143 3.97 -21.14 -1.65
N SER A 144 3.66 -21.11 -0.35
CA SER A 144 3.54 -22.33 0.47
C SER A 144 2.40 -23.23 -0.02
N GLU A 145 1.24 -22.67 -0.29
CA GLU A 145 0.08 -23.46 -0.75
C GLU A 145 0.31 -24.03 -2.16
N GLY A 146 0.81 -23.24 -3.09
CA GLY A 146 1.12 -23.72 -4.44
C GLY A 146 2.18 -24.82 -4.45
N ALA A 147 3.19 -24.74 -3.57
CA ALA A 147 4.19 -25.80 -3.43
C ALA A 147 3.59 -27.11 -2.88
N LYS A 148 2.70 -27.04 -1.87
CA LYS A 148 1.96 -28.21 -1.36
C LYS A 148 1.13 -28.90 -2.44
N HIS A 149 0.63 -28.15 -3.41
CA HIS A 149 -0.13 -28.67 -4.55
C HIS A 149 0.73 -29.02 -5.78
N GLY A 150 2.05 -28.95 -5.66
CA GLY A 150 2.98 -29.31 -6.73
C GLY A 150 3.03 -28.34 -7.92
N ALA A 151 2.51 -27.12 -7.75
CA ALA A 151 2.49 -26.11 -8.81
C ALA A 151 3.88 -25.52 -9.09
N TRP A 152 4.75 -25.52 -8.09
CA TRP A 152 6.13 -25.03 -8.15
C TRP A 152 6.98 -25.59 -7.01
N SER A 153 8.28 -25.25 -7.01
CA SER A 153 9.20 -25.56 -5.91
C SER A 153 9.46 -24.30 -5.10
N ALA A 154 9.20 -24.37 -3.80
CA ALA A 154 9.53 -23.31 -2.84
C ALA A 154 9.90 -23.94 -1.49
N GLU A 155 11.18 -24.34 -1.35
CA GLU A 155 11.67 -24.97 -0.11
C GLU A 155 11.63 -24.02 1.09
N GLN A 156 11.87 -22.73 0.85
CA GLN A 156 11.85 -21.66 1.84
C GLN A 156 10.89 -20.55 1.41
N PRO A 157 9.57 -20.74 1.55
CA PRO A 157 8.57 -19.84 0.97
C PRO A 157 8.72 -18.37 1.41
N ARG A 158 9.05 -18.11 2.70
CA ARG A 158 9.23 -16.75 3.20
C ARG A 158 10.47 -16.06 2.61
N SER A 159 11.60 -16.74 2.59
CA SER A 159 12.82 -16.18 1.98
C SER A 159 12.63 -15.93 0.49
N THR A 160 11.97 -16.85 -0.21
CA THR A 160 11.61 -16.70 -1.61
C THR A 160 10.66 -15.50 -1.82
N ALA A 161 9.66 -15.35 -0.96
CA ALA A 161 8.72 -14.22 -1.02
C ALA A 161 9.44 -12.88 -0.84
N ILE A 162 10.35 -12.78 0.13
CA ILE A 162 11.17 -11.57 0.36
C ILE A 162 11.99 -11.24 -0.89
N MET A 163 12.72 -12.23 -1.44
CA MET A 163 13.54 -12.03 -2.64
C MET A 163 12.71 -11.58 -3.84
N LEU A 164 11.57 -12.23 -4.08
CA LEU A 164 10.67 -11.85 -5.18
C LEU A 164 10.08 -10.46 -4.97
N PHE A 165 9.62 -10.13 -3.76
CA PHE A 165 9.08 -8.81 -3.45
C PHE A 165 10.06 -7.69 -3.77
N HIS A 166 11.32 -7.83 -3.35
CA HIS A 166 12.36 -6.84 -3.66
C HIS A 166 12.79 -6.85 -5.14
N ALA A 167 12.76 -8.00 -5.80
CA ALA A 167 13.00 -8.07 -7.24
C ALA A 167 11.92 -7.31 -8.04
N PHE A 168 10.66 -7.35 -7.59
CA PHE A 168 9.58 -6.55 -8.20
C PHE A 168 9.83 -5.05 -8.03
N HIS A 169 10.14 -4.59 -6.81
CA HIS A 169 10.44 -3.17 -6.58
C HIS A 169 11.59 -2.72 -7.47
N GLY A 170 12.75 -3.38 -7.40
CA GLY A 170 13.89 -3.03 -8.22
C GLY A 170 13.62 -3.09 -9.74
N GLY A 171 12.81 -4.05 -10.18
CA GLY A 171 12.42 -4.17 -11.60
C GLY A 171 11.49 -3.05 -12.07
N VAL A 172 10.56 -2.60 -11.22
CA VAL A 172 9.66 -1.48 -11.52
C VAL A 172 10.43 -0.15 -11.47
N ASP A 173 11.25 0.06 -10.44
CA ASP A 173 12.06 1.27 -10.28
C ASP A 173 13.04 1.45 -11.45
N ALA A 174 13.72 0.39 -11.86
CA ALA A 174 14.58 0.41 -13.02
C ALA A 174 13.82 0.78 -14.30
N ALA A 175 12.61 0.24 -14.49
CA ALA A 175 11.80 0.55 -15.66
C ALA A 175 11.31 2.00 -15.66
N ILE A 176 11.00 2.59 -14.49
CA ILE A 176 10.64 4.02 -14.35
C ILE A 176 11.85 4.91 -14.64
N ALA A 177 13.03 4.55 -14.10
CA ALA A 177 14.26 5.29 -14.32
C ALA A 177 14.68 5.32 -15.80
N ASP A 178 14.53 4.19 -16.51
CA ASP A 178 14.84 4.09 -17.94
C ASP A 178 13.86 4.92 -18.79
N ASN A 179 12.57 4.88 -18.47
CA ASN A 179 11.53 5.60 -19.21
C ASN A 179 10.29 5.86 -18.34
N PRO A 180 9.96 7.11 -18.00
CA PRO A 180 8.76 7.46 -17.26
C PRO A 180 7.45 6.94 -17.89
N LYS A 181 7.43 6.71 -19.21
CA LYS A 181 6.33 6.06 -19.93
C LYS A 181 6.56 4.54 -20.01
N VAL A 182 6.51 3.87 -18.86
CA VAL A 182 6.76 2.43 -18.75
C VAL A 182 5.83 1.62 -19.65
N ASN A 183 6.39 0.73 -20.44
CA ASN A 183 5.59 -0.28 -21.16
C ASN A 183 5.16 -1.39 -20.18
N ARG A 184 4.01 -1.19 -19.57
CA ARG A 184 3.44 -2.09 -18.54
C ARG A 184 3.36 -3.54 -19.00
N ALA A 185 2.88 -3.78 -20.23
CA ALA A 185 2.72 -5.13 -20.77
C ALA A 185 4.07 -5.85 -20.93
N ARG A 186 5.11 -5.13 -21.35
CA ARG A 186 6.47 -5.68 -21.45
C ARG A 186 7.04 -6.00 -20.08
N LEU A 187 6.89 -5.08 -19.12
CA LEU A 187 7.38 -5.25 -17.74
C LEU A 187 6.70 -6.43 -17.06
N ILE A 188 5.36 -6.53 -17.15
CA ILE A 188 4.59 -7.66 -16.59
C ILE A 188 5.08 -8.98 -17.17
N ARG A 189 5.25 -9.09 -18.49
CA ARG A 189 5.75 -10.31 -19.11
C ARG A 189 7.16 -10.68 -18.63
N MET A 190 8.05 -9.69 -18.52
CA MET A 190 9.42 -9.90 -18.05
C MET A 190 9.43 -10.43 -16.60
N LEU A 191 8.72 -9.78 -15.71
CA LEU A 191 8.65 -10.18 -14.29
C LEU A 191 7.92 -11.51 -14.12
N THR A 192 6.84 -11.78 -14.87
CA THR A 192 6.16 -13.07 -14.86
C THR A 192 7.12 -14.19 -15.28
N THR A 193 7.87 -14.01 -16.37
CA THR A 193 8.85 -15.00 -16.83
C THR A 193 9.94 -15.24 -15.79
N PHE A 194 10.43 -14.17 -15.16
CA PHE A 194 11.42 -14.27 -14.08
C PHE A 194 10.91 -15.11 -12.92
N VAL A 195 9.71 -14.83 -12.43
CA VAL A 195 9.10 -15.55 -11.29
C VAL A 195 8.82 -17.01 -11.65
N GLU A 196 8.21 -17.27 -12.80
CA GLU A 196 7.90 -18.64 -13.23
C GLU A 196 9.17 -19.50 -13.33
N ARG A 197 10.27 -18.92 -13.82
CA ARG A 197 11.56 -19.61 -13.88
C ARG A 197 12.18 -19.81 -12.50
N SER A 198 12.12 -18.79 -11.62
CA SER A 198 12.66 -18.86 -10.27
C SER A 198 11.95 -19.91 -9.40
N LEU A 199 10.68 -20.15 -9.65
CA LEU A 199 9.86 -21.14 -8.94
C LEU A 199 9.78 -22.50 -9.64
N ALA A 200 10.41 -22.69 -10.81
CA ALA A 200 10.26 -23.89 -11.63
C ALA A 200 8.79 -24.27 -11.81
N VAL A 201 7.94 -23.30 -12.19
CA VAL A 201 6.49 -23.48 -12.39
C VAL A 201 6.24 -24.58 -13.42
N ARG A 202 5.37 -25.52 -13.08
CA ARG A 202 5.01 -26.70 -13.88
C ARG A 202 3.70 -26.53 -14.63
#